data_4726179e7b145dbf46eb4321e4a95974
#
_entry.id   4726179e7b145dbf46eb4321e4a95974
#
_cell.length_a   1.000
_cell.length_b   1.000
_cell.length_c   1.000
_cell.angle_alpha   90.00
_cell.angle_beta   90.00
_cell.angle_gamma   90.00
#
_symmetry.space_group_name_H-M   'P 1'
#
loop_
_entity.id
_entity.type
_entity.pdbx_description
1 polymer ?
#
loop_
_entity_poly.entity_id
_entity_poly.type
_entity_poly.pdbx_seq_one_letter_code
_entity_poly.pdbx_strand_id
1 'polypeptide(L)'
;DYTPVYQAYSSFVVETKTAYGYNQSYTDETTAGQLGKTFPYILTSGALSDIVAESLGVDSIPASISAEAIPDTSIFTINVTASNPQTAYDVLQAVIKYYPQVAEYIIGDTQLTLMDESGVPEKPQNPQNFTGAVAKGIGAGVAISIFLLFVYASTRRTVRREEDLKKYLSIAYLG
;
A
#
# COMPACT_ATOMS: atom_id res chain seq x y z
N ASP A 1 10.47 -8.79 8.07
CA ASP A 1 10.61 -8.98 6.61
C ASP A 1 9.70 -8.02 5.88
N TYR A 2 10.25 -7.28 4.92
CA TYR A 2 9.49 -6.39 4.07
C TYR A 2 9.01 -7.14 2.83
N THR A 3 7.71 -7.19 2.62
CA THR A 3 7.13 -7.71 1.38
C THR A 3 6.54 -6.53 0.62
N PRO A 4 7.05 -6.21 -0.57
CA PRO A 4 6.47 -5.16 -1.39
C PRO A 4 5.06 -5.58 -1.82
N VAL A 5 4.12 -4.62 -1.81
CA VAL A 5 2.74 -4.81 -2.26
C VAL A 5 2.49 -3.80 -3.38
N TYR A 6 2.07 -4.31 -4.52
CA TYR A 6 1.74 -3.51 -5.69
C TYR A 6 0.23 -3.46 -5.87
N GLN A 7 -0.28 -2.29 -6.19
CA GLN A 7 -1.70 -2.07 -6.41
C GLN A 7 -1.97 -1.64 -7.84
N ALA A 8 -2.88 -2.35 -8.49
CA ALA A 8 -3.51 -1.94 -9.73
C ALA A 8 -4.98 -1.62 -9.45
N TYR A 9 -5.57 -0.66 -10.17
CA TYR A 9 -6.95 -0.26 -9.99
C TYR A 9 -7.68 -0.03 -11.30
N SER A 10 -9.00 -0.14 -11.27
CA SER A 10 -9.89 0.30 -12.34
C SER A 10 -11.11 0.97 -11.76
N SER A 11 -11.59 2.00 -12.45
CA SER A 11 -12.79 2.75 -12.07
C SER A 11 -13.83 2.62 -13.16
N PHE A 12 -15.07 2.38 -12.74
CA PHE A 12 -16.24 2.25 -13.61
C PHE A 12 -17.27 3.30 -13.27
N VAL A 13 -17.93 3.84 -14.28
CA VAL A 13 -19.19 4.55 -14.10
C VAL A 13 -20.31 3.53 -14.14
N VAL A 14 -21.17 3.58 -13.14
CA VAL A 14 -22.36 2.74 -13.03
C VAL A 14 -23.53 3.44 -13.69
N GLU A 15 -24.15 2.79 -14.65
CA GLU A 15 -25.30 3.28 -15.40
C GLU A 15 -26.43 2.25 -15.32
N THR A 16 -27.66 2.71 -15.17
CA THR A 16 -28.84 1.86 -15.18
C THR A 16 -29.58 2.03 -16.50
N LYS A 17 -29.90 0.92 -17.17
CA LYS A 17 -30.73 0.93 -18.40
C LYS A 17 -32.19 1.15 -18.02
N THR A 18 -32.83 2.17 -18.56
CA THR A 18 -34.25 2.34 -18.39
C THR A 18 -35.07 1.42 -19.31
N ALA A 19 -36.09 0.80 -18.75
CA ALA A 19 -36.98 -0.16 -19.44
C ALA A 19 -37.80 0.43 -20.62
N TYR A 20 -37.74 1.72 -20.85
CA TYR A 20 -38.46 2.43 -21.91
C TYR A 20 -37.50 2.80 -23.04
N GLY A 21 -37.06 1.87 -23.86
CA GLY A 21 -36.66 2.00 -25.26
C GLY A 21 -35.86 3.23 -25.75
N TYR A 22 -35.49 4.15 -24.88
CA TYR A 22 -34.63 5.28 -25.14
C TYR A 22 -33.25 5.00 -24.57
N ASN A 23 -32.23 5.17 -25.39
CA ASN A 23 -30.80 5.03 -25.03
C ASN A 23 -30.36 6.12 -24.03
N GLN A 24 -31.08 6.30 -22.94
CA GLN A 24 -30.65 7.15 -21.84
C GLN A 24 -30.23 6.25 -20.71
N SER A 25 -28.93 6.01 -20.62
CA SER A 25 -28.32 5.51 -19.41
C SER A 25 -28.20 6.68 -18.42
N TYR A 26 -28.66 6.45 -17.20
CA TYR A 26 -28.48 7.42 -16.12
C TYR A 26 -27.38 6.91 -15.19
N THR A 27 -26.50 7.81 -14.80
CA THR A 27 -25.54 7.53 -13.74
C THR A 27 -26.29 7.21 -12.46
N ASP A 28 -25.97 6.09 -11.81
CA ASP A 28 -26.69 5.58 -10.64
C ASP A 28 -25.78 5.42 -9.44
N GLU A 29 -25.82 6.41 -8.58
CA GLU A 29 -25.09 6.42 -7.30
C GLU A 29 -25.56 5.32 -6.34
N THR A 30 -26.86 5.06 -6.29
CA THR A 30 -27.43 4.04 -5.40
C THR A 30 -26.95 2.66 -5.80
N THR A 31 -26.96 2.35 -7.09
CA THR A 31 -26.46 1.06 -7.61
C THR A 31 -24.98 0.94 -7.45
N ALA A 32 -24.18 2.02 -7.62
CA ALA A 32 -22.75 2.02 -7.34
C ALA A 32 -22.45 1.63 -5.86
N GLY A 33 -23.21 2.23 -4.94
CA GLY A 33 -23.11 1.88 -3.51
C GLY A 33 -23.52 0.44 -3.21
N GLN A 34 -24.51 -0.11 -3.90
CA GLN A 34 -24.91 -1.52 -3.75
C GLN A 34 -23.83 -2.46 -4.28
N LEU A 35 -23.23 -2.16 -5.44
CA LEU A 35 -22.11 -2.92 -6.01
C LEU A 35 -20.94 -2.99 -5.03
N GLY A 36 -20.55 -1.87 -4.41
CA GLY A 36 -19.49 -1.83 -3.41
C GLY A 36 -19.76 -2.73 -2.20
N LYS A 37 -21.01 -2.81 -1.75
CA LYS A 37 -21.43 -3.66 -0.62
C LYS A 37 -21.53 -5.14 -0.99
N THR A 38 -21.93 -5.47 -2.21
CA THR A 38 -22.15 -6.85 -2.67
C THR A 38 -20.88 -7.49 -3.24
N PHE A 39 -19.91 -6.70 -3.67
CA PHE A 39 -18.69 -7.19 -4.29
C PHE A 39 -17.95 -8.26 -3.47
N PRO A 40 -17.74 -8.11 -2.14
CA PRO A 40 -17.09 -9.15 -1.35
C PRO A 40 -17.82 -10.48 -1.39
N TYR A 41 -19.16 -10.46 -1.44
CA TYR A 41 -19.98 -11.68 -1.54
C TYR A 41 -19.87 -12.31 -2.94
N ILE A 42 -19.84 -11.50 -3.98
CA ILE A 42 -19.64 -11.96 -5.36
C ILE A 42 -18.29 -12.69 -5.49
N LEU A 43 -17.24 -12.09 -4.91
CA LEU A 43 -15.90 -12.67 -4.93
C LEU A 43 -15.82 -13.96 -4.10
N THR A 44 -16.40 -14.00 -2.91
CA THR A 44 -16.35 -15.16 -2.01
C THR A 44 -17.31 -16.29 -2.42
N SER A 45 -18.34 -16.00 -3.19
CA SER A 45 -19.28 -17.02 -3.71
C SER A 45 -18.72 -17.90 -4.82
N GLY A 46 -17.51 -17.61 -5.31
CA GLY A 46 -16.91 -18.31 -6.44
C GLY A 46 -17.36 -17.79 -7.82
N ALA A 47 -18.47 -17.03 -7.88
CA ALA A 47 -19.03 -16.58 -9.15
C ALA A 47 -18.06 -15.76 -10.02
N LEU A 48 -17.16 -15.02 -9.40
CA LEU A 48 -16.12 -14.27 -10.09
C LEU A 48 -14.73 -14.90 -9.91
N SER A 49 -14.40 -15.34 -8.69
CA SER A 49 -13.06 -15.85 -8.38
C SER A 49 -12.69 -17.08 -9.23
N ASP A 50 -13.64 -17.99 -9.44
CA ASP A 50 -13.39 -19.21 -10.21
C ASP A 50 -13.15 -18.90 -11.69
N ILE A 51 -13.94 -17.98 -12.27
CA ILE A 51 -13.78 -17.52 -13.65
C ILE A 51 -12.43 -16.82 -13.84
N VAL A 52 -12.05 -15.96 -12.90
CA VAL A 52 -10.77 -15.24 -12.95
C VAL A 52 -9.61 -16.21 -12.80
N ALA A 53 -9.65 -17.15 -11.83
CA ALA A 53 -8.62 -18.14 -11.62
C ALA A 53 -8.45 -19.05 -12.84
N GLU A 54 -9.55 -19.54 -13.42
CA GLU A 54 -9.55 -20.34 -14.64
C GLU A 54 -8.93 -19.58 -15.82
N SER A 55 -9.30 -18.30 -15.98
CA SER A 55 -8.78 -17.47 -17.08
C SER A 55 -7.27 -17.21 -16.98
N LEU A 56 -6.73 -17.23 -15.77
CA LEU A 56 -5.30 -17.08 -15.49
C LEU A 56 -4.54 -18.41 -15.44
N GLY A 57 -5.26 -19.55 -15.50
CA GLY A 57 -4.67 -20.88 -15.40
C GLY A 57 -4.09 -21.21 -14.03
N VAL A 58 -4.69 -20.69 -12.96
CA VAL A 58 -4.27 -20.89 -11.57
C VAL A 58 -5.39 -21.54 -10.75
N ASP A 59 -5.05 -22.27 -9.70
CA ASP A 59 -6.03 -22.90 -8.81
C ASP A 59 -6.74 -21.89 -7.89
N SER A 60 -6.08 -20.77 -7.62
CA SER A 60 -6.61 -19.67 -6.81
C SER A 60 -5.99 -18.33 -7.22
N ILE A 61 -6.74 -17.24 -7.06
CA ILE A 61 -6.26 -15.91 -7.42
C ILE A 61 -5.06 -15.52 -6.52
N PRO A 62 -3.86 -15.26 -7.09
CA PRO A 62 -2.65 -14.92 -6.32
C PRO A 62 -2.61 -13.42 -5.95
N ALA A 63 -3.76 -12.83 -5.66
CA ALA A 63 -3.92 -11.42 -5.34
C ALA A 63 -5.11 -11.20 -4.40
N SER A 64 -5.09 -10.08 -3.67
CA SER A 64 -6.25 -9.62 -2.92
C SER A 64 -7.03 -8.62 -3.77
N ILE A 65 -8.32 -8.83 -3.89
CA ILE A 65 -9.23 -7.98 -4.65
C ILE A 65 -10.19 -7.32 -3.69
N SER A 66 -10.36 -6.00 -3.82
CA SER A 66 -11.34 -5.22 -3.09
C SER A 66 -12.03 -4.25 -4.02
N ALA A 67 -13.22 -3.82 -3.65
CA ALA A 67 -13.94 -2.82 -4.41
C ALA A 67 -14.71 -1.89 -3.49
N GLU A 68 -14.88 -0.66 -3.92
CA GLU A 68 -15.58 0.38 -3.19
C GLU A 68 -16.30 1.34 -4.14
N ALA A 69 -17.42 1.88 -3.68
CA ALA A 69 -18.06 3.01 -4.34
C ALA A 69 -17.55 4.32 -3.76
N ILE A 70 -17.26 5.29 -4.60
CA ILE A 70 -16.91 6.63 -4.13
C ILE A 70 -18.20 7.32 -3.67
N PRO A 71 -18.29 7.75 -2.40
CA PRO A 71 -19.50 8.39 -1.88
C PRO A 71 -19.97 9.57 -2.73
N ASP A 72 -21.28 9.72 -2.83
CA ASP A 72 -21.94 10.80 -3.58
C ASP A 72 -21.58 10.83 -5.09
N THR A 73 -21.18 9.68 -5.63
CA THR A 73 -20.90 9.52 -7.07
C THR A 73 -21.43 8.20 -7.61
N SER A 74 -21.53 8.09 -8.93
CA SER A 74 -21.80 6.83 -9.63
C SER A 74 -20.53 6.04 -9.96
N ILE A 75 -19.42 6.32 -9.28
CA ILE A 75 -18.12 5.70 -9.55
C ILE A 75 -17.92 4.52 -8.60
N PHE A 76 -17.57 3.39 -9.21
CA PHE A 76 -17.20 2.15 -8.53
C PHE A 76 -15.77 1.77 -8.89
N THR A 77 -14.92 1.61 -7.89
CA THR A 77 -13.49 1.33 -8.07
C THR A 77 -13.15 -0.07 -7.58
N ILE A 78 -12.44 -0.82 -8.39
CA ILE A 78 -11.86 -2.12 -8.05
C ILE A 78 -10.37 -1.94 -7.85
N ASN A 79 -9.85 -2.47 -6.74
CA ASN A 79 -8.43 -2.46 -6.38
C ASN A 79 -7.93 -3.90 -6.29
N VAL A 80 -6.81 -4.17 -6.95
CA VAL A 80 -6.12 -5.47 -6.91
C VAL A 80 -4.73 -5.27 -6.34
N THR A 81 -4.39 -6.01 -5.29
CA THR A 81 -3.08 -5.96 -4.65
C THR A 81 -2.40 -7.32 -4.70
N ALA A 82 -1.13 -7.33 -5.12
CA ALA A 82 -0.31 -8.53 -5.18
C ALA A 82 1.15 -8.22 -4.80
N SER A 83 1.94 -9.26 -4.54
CA SER A 83 3.38 -9.13 -4.29
C SER A 83 4.20 -8.87 -5.56
N ASN A 84 3.61 -9.10 -6.72
CA ASN A 84 4.22 -8.87 -8.03
C ASN A 84 3.38 -7.88 -8.84
N PRO A 85 3.99 -6.85 -9.46
CA PRO A 85 3.25 -5.84 -10.21
C PRO A 85 2.52 -6.41 -11.45
N GLN A 86 3.13 -7.36 -12.15
CA GLN A 86 2.51 -8.00 -13.30
C GLN A 86 1.30 -8.83 -12.88
N THR A 87 1.40 -9.57 -11.78
CA THR A 87 0.28 -10.35 -11.23
C THR A 87 -0.90 -9.45 -10.83
N ALA A 88 -0.62 -8.29 -10.21
CA ALA A 88 -1.68 -7.33 -9.87
C ALA A 88 -2.42 -6.84 -11.12
N TYR A 89 -1.67 -6.54 -12.18
CA TYR A 89 -2.23 -6.09 -13.45
C TYR A 89 -3.01 -7.19 -14.18
N ASP A 90 -2.45 -8.40 -14.30
CA ASP A 90 -3.09 -9.52 -15.01
C ASP A 90 -4.42 -9.91 -14.33
N VAL A 91 -4.44 -9.98 -12.99
CA VAL A 91 -5.67 -10.21 -12.23
C VAL A 91 -6.68 -9.08 -12.44
N LEU A 92 -6.22 -7.80 -12.43
CA LEU A 92 -7.09 -6.66 -12.71
C LEU A 92 -7.73 -6.79 -14.10
N GLN A 93 -6.96 -7.10 -15.14
CA GLN A 93 -7.47 -7.25 -16.50
C GLN A 93 -8.53 -8.38 -16.59
N ALA A 94 -8.30 -9.49 -15.92
CA ALA A 94 -9.28 -10.58 -15.85
C ALA A 94 -10.57 -10.12 -15.14
N VAL A 95 -10.46 -9.36 -14.04
CA VAL A 95 -11.62 -8.82 -13.33
C VAL A 95 -12.38 -7.81 -14.21
N ILE A 96 -11.69 -6.87 -14.86
CA ILE A 96 -12.32 -5.90 -15.79
C ILE A 96 -13.13 -6.62 -16.87
N LYS A 97 -12.60 -7.73 -17.38
CA LYS A 97 -13.25 -8.49 -18.45
C LYS A 97 -14.51 -9.22 -18.00
N TYR A 98 -14.48 -9.83 -16.81
CA TYR A 98 -15.55 -10.76 -16.39
C TYR A 98 -16.53 -10.13 -15.38
N TYR A 99 -16.11 -9.19 -14.56
CA TYR A 99 -16.95 -8.61 -13.53
C TYR A 99 -18.22 -7.92 -14.06
N PRO A 100 -18.21 -7.14 -15.16
CA PRO A 100 -19.43 -6.51 -15.67
C PRO A 100 -20.55 -7.51 -15.98
N GLN A 101 -20.22 -8.68 -16.53
CA GLN A 101 -21.19 -9.72 -16.84
C GLN A 101 -21.78 -10.36 -15.56
N VAL A 102 -20.94 -10.58 -14.56
CA VAL A 102 -21.38 -11.11 -13.26
C VAL A 102 -22.24 -10.09 -12.52
N ALA A 103 -21.89 -8.81 -12.57
CA ALA A 103 -22.65 -7.73 -11.96
C ALA A 103 -24.04 -7.58 -12.61
N GLU A 104 -24.12 -7.61 -13.93
CA GLU A 104 -25.40 -7.57 -14.69
C GLU A 104 -26.29 -8.77 -14.34
N TYR A 105 -25.69 -9.96 -14.21
CA TYR A 105 -26.46 -11.17 -13.84
C TYR A 105 -27.03 -11.11 -12.42
N ILE A 106 -26.31 -10.51 -11.46
CA ILE A 106 -26.72 -10.49 -10.04
C ILE A 106 -27.63 -9.32 -9.72
N ILE A 107 -27.36 -8.13 -10.27
CA ILE A 107 -28.06 -6.88 -9.92
C ILE A 107 -29.11 -6.54 -10.97
N GLY A 108 -29.02 -7.10 -12.19
CA GLY A 108 -29.89 -6.78 -13.32
C GLY A 108 -29.55 -5.41 -13.94
N ASP A 109 -30.22 -5.05 -14.99
CA ASP A 109 -30.18 -3.81 -15.80
C ASP A 109 -29.05 -2.78 -15.54
N THR A 110 -27.90 -3.25 -15.06
CA THR A 110 -26.72 -2.44 -14.70
C THR A 110 -25.69 -2.53 -15.80
N GLN A 111 -25.18 -1.39 -16.22
CA GLN A 111 -24.06 -1.29 -17.15
C GLN A 111 -22.87 -0.65 -16.44
N LEU A 112 -21.72 -1.31 -16.52
CA LEU A 112 -20.45 -0.79 -16.02
C LEU A 112 -19.63 -0.31 -17.20
N THR A 113 -19.41 0.99 -17.28
CA THR A 113 -18.57 1.61 -18.30
C THR A 113 -17.20 1.90 -17.69
N LEU A 114 -16.15 1.28 -18.23
CA LEU A 114 -14.77 1.53 -17.79
C LEU A 114 -14.41 3.00 -18.04
N MET A 115 -14.03 3.71 -16.98
CA MET A 115 -13.65 5.11 -17.03
C MET A 115 -12.12 5.28 -17.01
N ASP A 116 -11.47 4.53 -16.14
CA ASP A 116 -10.01 4.61 -15.95
C ASP A 116 -9.46 3.27 -15.47
N GLU A 117 -8.22 2.99 -15.85
CA GLU A 117 -7.48 1.83 -15.37
C GLU A 117 -6.00 2.17 -15.17
N SER A 118 -5.40 1.61 -14.14
CA SER A 118 -3.95 1.69 -13.97
C SER A 118 -3.25 0.74 -14.94
N GLY A 119 -2.09 1.13 -15.43
CA GLY A 119 -1.15 0.20 -16.05
C GLY A 119 -0.49 -0.71 -15.01
N VAL A 120 0.57 -1.41 -15.42
CA VAL A 120 1.40 -2.21 -14.50
C VAL A 120 2.02 -1.27 -13.45
N PRO A 121 1.81 -1.53 -12.14
CA PRO A 121 2.33 -0.65 -11.09
C PRO A 121 3.87 -0.61 -11.09
N GLU A 122 4.45 0.56 -11.20
CA GLU A 122 5.92 0.72 -11.18
C GLU A 122 6.50 0.77 -9.76
N LYS A 123 5.69 1.16 -8.78
CA LYS A 123 6.12 1.37 -7.39
C LYS A 123 5.23 0.60 -6.42
N PRO A 124 5.82 0.02 -5.36
CA PRO A 124 5.02 -0.61 -4.32
C PRO A 124 4.18 0.44 -3.57
N GLN A 125 2.97 0.05 -3.19
CA GLN A 125 2.05 0.86 -2.38
C GLN A 125 2.60 1.11 -0.96
N ASN A 126 3.40 0.17 -0.45
CA ASN A 126 4.02 0.22 0.88
C ASN A 126 5.54 0.44 0.79
N PRO A 127 6.05 1.60 0.32
CA PRO A 127 7.49 1.81 0.17
C PRO A 127 8.21 1.69 1.52
N GLN A 128 9.41 1.10 1.51
CA GLN A 128 10.24 1.05 2.73
C GLN A 128 10.61 2.46 3.18
N ASN A 129 10.33 2.74 4.44
CA ASN A 129 10.66 4.02 5.04
C ASN A 129 12.11 4.03 5.55
N PHE A 130 13.09 4.13 4.63
CA PHE A 130 14.51 4.18 4.94
C PHE A 130 14.90 5.38 5.80
N THR A 131 14.17 6.49 5.68
CA THR A 131 14.46 7.73 6.41
C THR A 131 14.42 7.51 7.92
N GLY A 132 13.43 6.77 8.41
CA GLY A 132 13.30 6.44 9.84
C GLY A 132 14.40 5.50 10.33
N ALA A 133 14.83 4.56 9.51
CA ALA A 133 15.92 3.61 9.86
C ALA A 133 17.26 4.34 9.92
N VAL A 134 17.54 5.21 8.94
CA VAL A 134 18.76 6.04 8.90
C VAL A 134 18.82 7.00 10.08
N ALA A 135 17.72 7.67 10.41
CA ALA A 135 17.67 8.59 11.56
C ALA A 135 17.96 7.87 12.89
N LYS A 136 17.41 6.68 13.09
CA LYS A 136 17.70 5.83 14.27
C LYS A 136 19.16 5.38 14.30
N GLY A 137 19.73 5.00 13.16
CA GLY A 137 21.14 4.61 13.04
C GLY A 137 22.09 5.75 13.36
N ILE A 138 21.85 6.95 12.84
CA ILE A 138 22.63 8.15 13.15
C ILE A 138 22.54 8.48 14.64
N GLY A 139 21.34 8.49 15.22
CA GLY A 139 21.14 8.75 16.65
C GLY A 139 21.90 7.78 17.54
N ALA A 140 21.83 6.49 17.27
CA ALA A 140 22.59 5.46 17.99
C ALA A 140 24.10 5.63 17.82
N GLY A 141 24.56 5.92 16.60
CA GLY A 141 25.99 6.15 16.32
C GLY A 141 26.56 7.35 17.09
N VAL A 142 25.84 8.46 17.13
CA VAL A 142 26.24 9.65 17.92
C VAL A 142 26.29 9.35 19.41
N ALA A 143 25.29 8.65 19.96
CA ALA A 143 25.26 8.25 21.37
C ALA A 143 26.47 7.37 21.76
N ILE A 144 26.79 6.37 20.95
CA ILE A 144 27.94 5.49 21.16
C ILE A 144 29.24 6.30 21.07
N SER A 145 29.37 7.21 20.12
CA SER A 145 30.57 8.05 19.96
C SER A 145 30.80 8.95 21.18
N ILE A 146 29.77 9.58 21.70
CA ILE A 146 29.83 10.42 22.91
C ILE A 146 30.23 9.56 24.10
N PHE A 147 29.66 8.37 24.27
CA PHE A 147 29.99 7.45 25.34
C PHE A 147 31.48 7.02 25.29
N LEU A 148 31.98 6.67 24.11
CA LEU A 148 33.39 6.28 23.94
C LEU A 148 34.35 7.45 24.25
N LEU A 149 34.02 8.66 23.80
CA LEU A 149 34.77 9.87 24.11
C LEU A 149 34.77 10.15 25.61
N PHE A 150 33.64 9.97 26.29
CA PHE A 150 33.55 10.14 27.74
C PHE A 150 34.44 9.11 28.49
N VAL A 151 34.38 7.84 28.12
CA VAL A 151 35.24 6.78 28.68
C VAL A 151 36.71 7.09 28.43
N TYR A 152 37.08 7.49 27.21
CA TYR A 152 38.44 7.87 26.85
C TYR A 152 38.95 9.07 27.67
N ALA A 153 38.11 10.12 27.80
CA ALA A 153 38.46 11.29 28.61
C ALA A 153 38.61 10.95 30.10
N SER A 154 37.78 10.03 30.61
CA SER A 154 37.81 9.60 32.01
C SER A 154 39.05 8.74 32.34
N THR A 155 39.55 7.97 31.37
CA THR A 155 40.76 7.12 31.55
C THR A 155 42.07 7.88 31.36
N ARG A 156 42.03 9.05 30.70
CA ARG A 156 43.20 9.91 30.56
C ARG A 156 43.41 10.76 31.80
N ARG A 157 44.53 10.59 32.46
CA ARG A 157 44.99 11.45 33.56
C ARG A 157 45.43 12.79 32.97
N THR A 158 44.53 13.76 32.94
CA THR A 158 44.81 15.12 32.47
C THR A 158 45.04 16.01 33.68
N VAL A 159 46.22 16.63 33.73
CA VAL A 159 46.51 17.65 34.74
C VAL A 159 45.66 18.88 34.48
N ARG A 160 44.68 19.16 35.33
CA ARG A 160 43.76 20.30 35.17
C ARG A 160 43.98 21.44 36.16
N ARG A 161 44.73 21.20 37.23
CA ARG A 161 45.02 22.16 38.31
C ARG A 161 46.44 22.03 38.77
N GLU A 162 46.99 23.13 39.34
CA GLU A 162 48.35 23.13 39.96
C GLU A 162 48.51 22.05 41.04
N GLU A 163 47.45 21.76 41.76
CA GLU A 163 47.43 20.69 42.78
C GLU A 163 47.71 19.32 42.23
N ASP A 164 47.32 19.01 40.99
CA ASP A 164 47.60 17.75 40.31
C ASP A 164 49.07 17.61 39.97
N LEU A 165 49.75 18.73 39.62
CA LEU A 165 51.20 18.75 39.39
C LEU A 165 52.00 18.45 40.69
N LYS A 166 51.59 18.99 41.81
CA LYS A 166 52.23 18.70 43.11
C LYS A 166 52.09 17.25 43.53
N LYS A 167 50.97 16.64 43.24
CA LYS A 167 50.65 15.27 43.62
C LYS A 167 51.42 14.23 42.81
N TYR A 168 51.67 14.49 41.52
CA TYR A 168 52.28 13.49 40.62
C TYR A 168 53.74 13.74 40.30
N LEU A 169 54.24 14.93 40.39
CA LEU A 169 55.63 15.28 40.00
C LEU A 169 56.57 15.56 41.16
N SER A 170 56.07 15.74 42.40
CA SER A 170 56.86 16.10 43.57
C SER A 170 57.84 17.30 43.36
N ILE A 171 57.50 18.20 42.41
CA ILE A 171 58.31 19.34 42.02
C ILE A 171 57.74 20.59 42.71
N ALA A 172 58.56 21.36 43.36
CA ALA A 172 58.16 22.68 43.87
C ALA A 172 57.87 23.59 42.70
N TYR A 173 56.68 24.15 42.66
CA TYR A 173 56.25 25.16 41.67
C TYR A 173 57.07 26.42 41.92
N LEU A 174 57.90 26.82 40.96
CA LEU A 174 58.56 28.11 40.96
C LEU A 174 57.60 29.13 40.40
N GLY A 175 57.00 29.90 41.28
CA GLY A 175 56.09 31.00 40.93
C GLY A 175 56.80 32.20 40.34
#